data_7a930719d33814f6d55ec87dfa91eae8
#
_entry.id   7a930719d33814f6d55ec87dfa91eae8
#
_cell.length_a   1.000
_cell.length_b   1.000
_cell.length_c   1.000
_cell.angle_alpha   90.00
_cell.angle_beta   90.00
_cell.angle_gamma   90.00
#
_symmetry.space_group_name_H-M   'P 1'
#
loop_
_entity.id
_entity.type
_entity.pdbx_description
1 polymer ?
#
loop_
_entity_poly.entity_id
_entity_poly.type
_entity_poly.pdbx_seq_one_letter_code
_entity_poly.pdbx_strand_id
1 'polypeptide(L)'
;VKSLERMPNLTRYESIGINQLFNVADGHAHQPQTYAQRQIIGRLPDLFDQAEAARQAELEDEFRRLFYTLAGQPTAAGLTRTLFCYSASLSTDLIATFLASREMSTALLHPCFDNLATLLQRRNVALTPLHEEELRLDRMEGTFADLAADAVFITLPNNPTGFELSQEEWEKLVALCGLYGKLLIVDCTFRFFSRKPSWDQYELLERSNISYLMVEDTGKTWPTQDLKCSILAMSEDLAEDMLELHNDILLNVSPFILQLLIEYLKDTARHGLRSVLWETIDRNRQTLREAIRSSGLLLNNPDSTISVEWLRIADPRIRSLDLVDRLQRLGLGILPGDHFYWHDHGQGERYIRVALARCPDMFAEACNILKSALLTNRTDPA
;
A
#
# COMPACT_ATOMS: atom_id res chain seq x y z
N VAL A 1 -28.33 -22.75 1.39
CA VAL A 1 -27.02 -22.09 1.29
C VAL A 1 -27.18 -20.78 2.05
N LYS A 2 -26.56 -20.64 3.24
CA LYS A 2 -26.53 -19.35 3.96
C LYS A 2 -25.86 -18.35 3.03
N SER A 3 -26.53 -17.21 2.77
CA SER A 3 -25.89 -16.06 2.16
C SER A 3 -24.65 -15.74 2.99
N LEU A 4 -23.48 -15.63 2.35
CA LEU A 4 -22.27 -15.17 3.03
C LEU A 4 -22.61 -13.81 3.64
N GLU A 5 -22.56 -13.70 4.96
CA GLU A 5 -22.71 -12.43 5.65
C GLU A 5 -21.65 -11.48 5.05
N ARG A 6 -22.07 -10.25 4.71
CA ARG A 6 -21.17 -9.22 4.20
C ARG A 6 -19.98 -9.09 5.13
N MET A 7 -18.77 -9.28 4.60
CA MET A 7 -17.56 -9.17 5.40
C MET A 7 -17.38 -7.72 5.86
N PRO A 8 -16.88 -7.49 7.09
CA PRO A 8 -16.83 -6.15 7.67
C PRO A 8 -15.75 -5.24 7.05
N ASN A 9 -14.75 -5.80 6.36
CA ASN A 9 -13.62 -5.07 5.77
C ASN A 9 -12.83 -5.91 4.75
N LEU A 10 -11.92 -5.26 3.99
CA LEU A 10 -11.07 -5.91 2.98
C LEU A 10 -10.11 -6.93 3.59
N THR A 11 -9.55 -6.69 4.77
CA THR A 11 -8.65 -7.63 5.46
C THR A 11 -9.32 -8.98 5.68
N ARG A 12 -10.64 -9.01 5.91
CA ARG A 12 -11.39 -10.26 6.04
C ARG A 12 -11.49 -11.00 4.71
N TYR A 13 -11.69 -10.30 3.61
CA TYR A 13 -11.62 -10.89 2.26
C TYR A 13 -10.22 -11.38 1.92
N GLU A 14 -9.16 -10.65 2.29
CA GLU A 14 -7.78 -11.10 2.13
C GLU A 14 -7.52 -12.39 2.92
N SER A 15 -7.96 -12.48 4.17
CA SER A 15 -7.82 -13.67 5.00
C SER A 15 -8.50 -14.92 4.39
N ILE A 16 -9.61 -14.74 3.68
CA ILE A 16 -10.25 -15.82 2.93
C ILE A 16 -9.45 -16.11 1.67
N GLY A 17 -9.02 -15.07 0.94
CA GLY A 17 -8.26 -15.17 -0.30
C GLY A 17 -6.95 -15.95 -0.13
N ILE A 18 -6.23 -15.74 0.95
CA ILE A 18 -4.98 -16.46 1.30
C ILE A 18 -5.21 -17.97 1.37
N ASN A 19 -6.41 -18.42 1.76
CA ASN A 19 -6.76 -19.83 1.85
C ASN A 19 -7.40 -20.40 0.57
N GLN A 20 -7.56 -19.60 -0.49
CA GLN A 20 -8.03 -20.07 -1.78
C GLN A 20 -6.90 -20.71 -2.59
N LEU A 21 -7.25 -21.57 -3.55
CA LEU A 21 -6.30 -22.22 -4.46
C LEU A 21 -5.55 -21.18 -5.31
N PHE A 22 -6.26 -20.14 -5.74
CA PHE A 22 -5.73 -19.03 -6.54
C PHE A 22 -5.94 -17.73 -5.78
N ASN A 23 -4.91 -17.28 -5.07
CA ASN A 23 -4.96 -16.05 -4.30
C ASN A 23 -4.46 -14.84 -5.10
N VAL A 24 -5.37 -13.94 -5.48
CA VAL A 24 -5.05 -12.62 -6.03
C VAL A 24 -5.75 -11.50 -5.24
N ALA A 25 -6.11 -11.79 -3.98
CA ALA A 25 -6.81 -10.88 -3.08
C ALA A 25 -5.85 -9.93 -2.34
N ASP A 26 -4.89 -10.45 -1.58
CA ASP A 26 -3.99 -9.59 -0.81
C ASP A 26 -2.94 -8.90 -1.70
N GLY A 27 -2.48 -7.73 -1.25
CA GLY A 27 -1.49 -6.94 -1.99
C GLY A 27 -0.04 -7.26 -1.66
N HIS A 28 0.27 -8.31 -0.87
CA HIS A 28 1.64 -8.67 -0.51
C HIS A 28 2.44 -9.22 -1.69
N ALA A 29 3.76 -9.19 -1.54
CA ALA A 29 4.71 -9.71 -2.52
C ALA A 29 4.75 -11.24 -2.45
N HIS A 30 4.17 -11.92 -3.45
CA HIS A 30 4.17 -13.37 -3.61
C HIS A 30 4.77 -13.81 -4.96
N GLN A 31 5.48 -12.92 -5.64
CA GLN A 31 6.22 -13.27 -6.85
C GLN A 31 7.34 -14.26 -6.53
N PRO A 32 7.76 -15.07 -7.52
CA PRO A 32 8.87 -16.00 -7.34
C PRO A 32 10.17 -15.29 -6.94
N GLN A 33 10.94 -15.93 -6.09
CA GLN A 33 12.30 -15.51 -5.77
C GLN A 33 13.17 -15.54 -7.02
N THR A 34 13.98 -14.50 -7.25
CA THR A 34 15.06 -14.54 -8.24
C THR A 34 16.12 -15.56 -7.84
N TYR A 35 17.05 -15.88 -8.75
CA TYR A 35 18.17 -16.76 -8.42
C TYR A 35 19.01 -16.20 -7.26
N ALA A 36 19.32 -14.90 -7.29
CA ALA A 36 20.09 -14.23 -6.25
C ALA A 36 19.35 -14.23 -4.89
N GLN A 37 18.06 -13.99 -4.88
CA GLN A 37 17.23 -14.06 -3.67
C GLN A 37 17.18 -15.49 -3.08
N ARG A 38 17.18 -16.54 -3.92
CA ARG A 38 17.32 -17.92 -3.44
C ARG A 38 18.66 -18.19 -2.76
N GLN A 39 19.74 -17.53 -3.21
CA GLN A 39 21.03 -17.61 -2.52
C GLN A 39 20.99 -16.92 -1.15
N ILE A 40 20.26 -15.82 -1.01
CA ILE A 40 20.02 -15.19 0.31
C ILE A 40 19.29 -16.17 1.23
N ILE A 41 18.21 -16.79 0.76
CA ILE A 41 17.45 -17.79 1.54
C ILE A 41 18.34 -18.97 1.94
N GLY A 42 19.23 -19.42 1.07
CA GLY A 42 20.18 -20.50 1.37
C GLY A 42 21.16 -20.19 2.52
N ARG A 43 21.30 -18.90 2.88
CA ARG A 43 22.20 -18.44 3.96
C ARG A 43 21.43 -17.94 5.21
N LEU A 44 20.15 -18.30 5.37
CA LEU A 44 19.38 -17.86 6.54
C LEU A 44 20.02 -18.17 7.89
N PRO A 45 20.67 -19.34 8.13
CA PRO A 45 21.41 -19.57 9.37
C PRO A 45 22.54 -18.57 9.58
N ASP A 46 23.35 -18.28 8.55
CA ASP A 46 24.44 -17.30 8.64
C ASP A 46 23.92 -15.89 8.92
N LEU A 47 22.77 -15.52 8.32
CA LEU A 47 22.12 -14.22 8.55
C LEU A 47 21.58 -14.11 9.98
N PHE A 48 21.13 -15.21 10.55
CA PHE A 48 20.70 -15.26 11.95
C PHE A 48 21.89 -15.00 12.89
N ASP A 49 23.02 -15.70 12.69
CA ASP A 49 24.24 -15.51 13.48
C ASP A 49 24.80 -14.08 13.34
N GLN A 50 24.75 -13.51 12.12
CA GLN A 50 25.14 -12.12 11.88
C GLN A 50 24.24 -11.13 12.63
N ALA A 51 22.92 -11.37 12.62
CA ALA A 51 21.97 -10.53 13.34
C ALA A 51 22.16 -10.59 14.86
N GLU A 52 22.50 -11.77 15.40
CA GLU A 52 22.79 -11.95 16.83
C GLU A 52 24.08 -11.19 17.25
N ALA A 53 25.06 -11.12 16.36
CA ALA A 53 26.32 -10.43 16.62
C ALA A 53 26.26 -8.90 16.41
N ALA A 54 25.26 -8.40 15.69
CA ALA A 54 25.12 -6.99 15.34
C ALA A 54 24.42 -6.18 16.44
N ARG A 55 24.69 -4.88 16.50
CA ARG A 55 23.91 -3.95 17.33
C ARG A 55 22.65 -3.51 16.60
N GLN A 56 21.52 -3.45 17.31
CA GLN A 56 20.21 -3.03 16.75
C GLN A 56 20.33 -1.71 15.99
N ALA A 57 20.91 -0.68 16.59
CA ALA A 57 21.05 0.64 15.97
C ALA A 57 21.87 0.63 14.66
N GLU A 58 22.86 -0.28 14.53
CA GLU A 58 23.64 -0.42 13.29
C GLU A 58 22.81 -1.03 12.17
N LEU A 59 22.00 -2.04 12.48
CA LEU A 59 21.09 -2.66 11.51
C LEU A 59 19.99 -1.67 11.07
N GLU A 60 19.42 -0.93 12.00
CA GLU A 60 18.41 0.08 11.69
C GLU A 60 18.97 1.20 10.80
N ASP A 61 20.18 1.67 11.10
CA ASP A 61 20.87 2.70 10.31
C ASP A 61 21.22 2.19 8.90
N GLU A 62 21.77 0.98 8.78
CA GLU A 62 22.09 0.37 7.49
C GLU A 62 20.83 0.13 6.66
N PHE A 63 19.78 -0.42 7.27
CA PHE A 63 18.49 -0.66 6.62
C PHE A 63 17.87 0.63 6.11
N ARG A 64 17.77 1.67 6.95
CA ARG A 64 17.25 2.99 6.59
C ARG A 64 18.01 3.58 5.40
N ARG A 65 19.35 3.63 5.47
CA ARG A 65 20.18 4.19 4.40
C ARG A 65 19.99 3.45 3.08
N LEU A 66 20.01 2.12 3.09
CA LEU A 66 19.82 1.31 1.88
C LEU A 66 18.41 1.49 1.30
N PHE A 67 17.38 1.47 2.15
CA PHE A 67 15.99 1.64 1.73
C PHE A 67 15.78 2.99 1.04
N TYR A 68 16.14 4.08 1.69
CA TYR A 68 15.92 5.41 1.13
C TYR A 68 16.84 5.75 -0.04
N THR A 69 18.05 5.21 -0.09
CA THR A 69 18.91 5.32 -1.28
C THR A 69 18.26 4.62 -2.48
N LEU A 70 17.74 3.40 -2.29
CA LEU A 70 17.02 2.68 -3.33
C LEU A 70 15.73 3.40 -3.75
N ALA A 71 15.04 4.03 -2.80
CA ALA A 71 13.83 4.81 -3.01
C ALA A 71 14.08 6.17 -3.71
N GLY A 72 15.34 6.58 -3.89
CA GLY A 72 15.68 7.91 -4.44
C GLY A 72 15.33 9.06 -3.50
N GLN A 73 15.43 8.83 -2.18
CA GLN A 73 15.10 9.79 -1.11
C GLN A 73 16.34 10.06 -0.24
N PRO A 74 17.40 10.70 -0.77
CA PRO A 74 18.67 10.86 -0.06
C PRO A 74 18.55 11.65 1.25
N THR A 75 17.65 12.62 1.33
CA THR A 75 17.40 13.36 2.59
C THR A 75 16.94 12.42 3.69
N ALA A 76 15.99 11.53 3.40
CA ALA A 76 15.48 10.57 4.38
C ALA A 76 16.53 9.53 4.82
N ALA A 77 17.50 9.20 3.96
CA ALA A 77 18.59 8.31 4.33
C ALA A 77 19.42 8.83 5.52
N GLY A 78 19.47 10.15 5.71
CA GLY A 78 20.16 10.81 6.82
C GLY A 78 19.29 11.12 8.04
N LEU A 79 17.97 10.92 7.98
CA LEU A 79 17.08 11.23 9.10
C LEU A 79 17.24 10.25 10.25
N THR A 80 17.40 10.78 11.46
CA THR A 80 17.43 9.98 12.70
C THR A 80 16.04 9.83 13.34
N ARG A 81 15.09 10.68 12.96
CA ARG A 81 13.70 10.68 13.42
C ARG A 81 12.89 9.64 12.64
N THR A 82 13.23 8.38 12.84
CA THR A 82 12.57 7.24 12.20
C THR A 82 12.31 6.13 13.21
N LEU A 83 11.13 5.54 13.17
CA LEU A 83 10.74 4.39 13.98
C LEU A 83 10.51 3.19 13.08
N PHE A 84 10.86 2.01 13.57
CA PHE A 84 10.71 0.76 12.83
C PHE A 84 9.57 -0.07 13.42
N CYS A 85 8.64 -0.48 12.57
CA CYS A 85 7.49 -1.30 12.93
C CYS A 85 7.44 -2.56 12.08
N TYR A 86 6.69 -3.58 12.53
CA TYR A 86 6.52 -4.82 11.76
C TYR A 86 5.63 -4.66 10.52
N SER A 87 4.87 -3.58 10.40
CA SER A 87 4.01 -3.33 9.24
C SER A 87 3.54 -1.87 9.19
N ALA A 88 3.16 -1.40 8.00
CA ALA A 88 2.48 -0.12 7.81
C ALA A 88 1.20 0.00 8.64
N SER A 89 0.48 -1.10 8.86
CA SER A 89 -0.72 -1.11 9.73
C SER A 89 -0.40 -0.78 11.19
N LEU A 90 0.75 -1.25 11.70
CA LEU A 90 1.18 -0.90 13.06
C LEU A 90 1.62 0.57 13.12
N SER A 91 2.36 1.06 12.12
CA SER A 91 2.68 2.49 12.00
C SER A 91 1.41 3.34 11.94
N THR A 92 0.39 2.89 11.21
CA THR A 92 -0.91 3.58 11.13
C THR A 92 -1.66 3.56 12.47
N ASP A 93 -1.60 2.48 13.25
CA ASP A 93 -2.24 2.44 14.58
C ASP A 93 -1.53 3.35 15.59
N LEU A 94 -0.20 3.50 15.50
CA LEU A 94 0.55 4.52 16.25
C LEU A 94 0.10 5.93 15.88
N ILE A 95 0.01 6.23 14.57
CA ILE A 95 -0.51 7.52 14.07
C ILE A 95 -1.93 7.76 14.57
N ALA A 96 -2.81 6.76 14.48
CA ALA A 96 -4.19 6.88 14.95
C ALA A 96 -4.26 7.13 16.47
N THR A 97 -3.37 6.52 17.25
CA THR A 97 -3.26 6.75 18.70
C THR A 97 -2.80 8.16 18.99
N PHE A 98 -1.80 8.66 18.26
CA PHE A 98 -1.33 10.04 18.35
C PHE A 98 -2.45 11.04 18.02
N LEU A 99 -3.12 10.89 16.88
CA LEU A 99 -4.22 11.76 16.46
C LEU A 99 -5.35 11.80 17.50
N ALA A 100 -5.72 10.64 18.02
CA ALA A 100 -6.74 10.53 19.08
C ALA A 100 -6.33 11.24 20.37
N SER A 101 -5.06 11.10 20.81
CA SER A 101 -4.56 11.76 22.01
C SER A 101 -4.54 13.29 21.91
N ARG A 102 -4.49 13.82 20.68
CA ARG A 102 -4.51 15.25 20.37
C ARG A 102 -5.89 15.75 19.91
N GLU A 103 -6.92 14.88 19.94
CA GLU A 103 -8.29 15.17 19.47
C GLU A 103 -8.33 15.69 18.01
N MET A 104 -7.36 15.28 17.17
CA MET A 104 -7.21 15.73 15.79
C MET A 104 -8.17 15.00 14.86
N SER A 105 -8.90 15.75 14.05
CA SER A 105 -9.68 15.24 12.92
C SER A 105 -8.81 15.06 11.68
N THR A 106 -9.19 14.13 10.78
CA THR A 106 -8.37 13.77 9.62
C THR A 106 -9.18 13.72 8.33
N ALA A 107 -8.71 14.42 7.30
CA ALA A 107 -9.14 14.22 5.93
C ALA A 107 -8.38 13.05 5.34
N LEU A 108 -9.08 11.94 5.10
CA LEU A 108 -8.48 10.70 4.59
C LEU A 108 -8.82 10.50 3.11
N LEU A 109 -7.81 10.16 2.30
CA LEU A 109 -7.98 9.88 0.88
C LEU A 109 -9.10 8.85 0.62
N HIS A 110 -9.90 9.11 -0.42
CA HIS A 110 -11.06 8.31 -0.80
C HIS A 110 -11.17 8.21 -2.33
N PRO A 111 -11.12 6.99 -2.93
CA PRO A 111 -10.99 5.71 -2.24
C PRO A 111 -9.57 5.43 -1.76
N CYS A 112 -9.43 4.56 -0.75
CA CYS A 112 -8.15 3.98 -0.33
C CYS A 112 -8.37 2.62 0.33
N PHE A 113 -7.30 1.93 0.75
CA PHE A 113 -7.42 0.67 1.47
C PHE A 113 -8.11 0.90 2.82
N ASP A 114 -9.23 0.25 3.07
CA ASP A 114 -10.13 0.51 4.20
C ASP A 114 -9.51 0.30 5.59
N ASN A 115 -8.39 -0.43 5.66
CA ASN A 115 -7.67 -0.63 6.91
C ASN A 115 -7.23 0.70 7.54
N LEU A 116 -6.88 1.70 6.72
CA LEU A 116 -6.52 3.05 7.21
C LEU A 116 -7.71 3.68 7.94
N ALA A 117 -8.87 3.73 7.28
CA ALA A 117 -10.09 4.26 7.90
C ALA A 117 -10.49 3.46 9.16
N THR A 118 -10.39 2.13 9.10
CA THR A 118 -10.76 1.24 10.21
C THR A 118 -9.89 1.47 11.45
N LEU A 119 -8.57 1.62 11.28
CA LEU A 119 -7.64 1.86 12.39
C LEU A 119 -7.89 3.24 13.03
N LEU A 120 -8.05 4.28 12.22
CA LEU A 120 -8.38 5.62 12.67
C LEU A 120 -9.70 5.67 13.44
N GLN A 121 -10.76 5.08 12.87
CA GLN A 121 -12.10 5.03 13.50
C GLN A 121 -12.10 4.23 14.82
N ARG A 122 -11.32 3.15 14.92
CA ARG A 122 -11.17 2.38 16.17
C ARG A 122 -10.56 3.21 17.31
N ARG A 123 -9.78 4.22 16.98
CA ARG A 123 -9.20 5.20 17.92
C ARG A 123 -10.10 6.43 18.09
N ASN A 124 -11.31 6.43 17.53
CA ASN A 124 -12.27 7.54 17.55
C ASN A 124 -11.76 8.81 16.83
N VAL A 125 -10.84 8.71 15.87
CA VAL A 125 -10.45 9.83 15.01
C VAL A 125 -11.60 10.15 14.08
N ALA A 126 -12.04 11.41 14.06
CA ALA A 126 -13.06 11.89 13.14
C ALA A 126 -12.50 11.96 11.73
N LEU A 127 -13.20 11.36 10.74
CA LEU A 127 -12.76 11.28 9.35
C LEU A 127 -13.67 12.06 8.42
N THR A 128 -13.05 12.78 7.48
CA THR A 128 -13.69 13.43 6.34
C THR A 128 -13.09 12.84 5.05
N PRO A 129 -13.88 12.46 4.03
CA PRO A 129 -13.34 11.99 2.77
C PRO A 129 -12.63 13.12 2.01
N LEU A 130 -11.46 12.81 1.44
CA LEU A 130 -10.70 13.66 0.55
C LEU A 130 -10.54 12.92 -0.79
N HIS A 131 -11.07 13.47 -1.87
CA HIS A 131 -11.05 12.80 -3.17
C HIS A 131 -9.76 13.10 -3.94
N GLU A 132 -9.33 12.15 -4.77
CA GLU A 132 -8.10 12.28 -5.58
C GLU A 132 -8.13 13.51 -6.49
N GLU A 133 -9.30 13.85 -7.05
CA GLU A 133 -9.49 15.01 -7.90
C GLU A 133 -9.31 16.34 -7.15
N GLU A 134 -9.53 16.34 -5.85
CA GLU A 134 -9.34 17.52 -4.99
C GLU A 134 -7.86 17.83 -4.73
N LEU A 135 -6.99 16.87 -5.00
CA LEU A 135 -5.55 17.01 -4.91
C LEU A 135 -4.89 17.41 -6.26
N ARG A 136 -5.67 17.78 -7.27
CA ARG A 136 -5.15 18.32 -8.51
C ARG A 136 -4.89 19.82 -8.40
N LEU A 137 -3.89 20.32 -9.16
CA LEU A 137 -3.41 21.72 -9.07
C LEU A 137 -4.50 22.77 -9.13
N ASP A 138 -5.52 22.54 -9.97
CA ASP A 138 -6.62 23.47 -10.20
C ASP A 138 -7.67 23.48 -9.10
N ARG A 139 -7.73 22.45 -8.25
CA ARG A 139 -8.73 22.29 -7.17
C ARG A 139 -8.16 22.41 -5.76
N MET A 140 -6.91 22.02 -5.58
CA MET A 140 -6.29 21.84 -4.28
C MET A 140 -6.41 23.07 -3.36
N GLU A 141 -6.24 24.29 -3.91
CA GLU A 141 -6.32 25.54 -3.13
C GLU A 141 -7.73 25.77 -2.56
N GLY A 142 -8.77 25.57 -3.38
CA GLY A 142 -10.16 25.69 -2.93
C GLY A 142 -10.49 24.61 -1.90
N THR A 143 -10.04 23.37 -2.12
CA THR A 143 -10.21 22.27 -1.17
C THR A 143 -9.62 22.62 0.20
N PHE A 144 -8.37 23.10 0.23
CA PHE A 144 -7.70 23.42 1.50
C PHE A 144 -8.30 24.63 2.21
N ALA A 145 -8.85 25.61 1.46
CA ALA A 145 -9.53 26.76 2.05
C ALA A 145 -10.80 26.35 2.84
N ASP A 146 -11.48 25.30 2.39
CA ASP A 146 -12.73 24.81 3.01
C ASP A 146 -12.48 23.62 3.96
N LEU A 147 -11.24 23.09 4.03
CA LEU A 147 -10.91 21.90 4.79
C LEU A 147 -10.82 22.17 6.29
N ALA A 148 -11.83 21.71 7.04
CA ALA A 148 -11.86 21.86 8.50
C ALA A 148 -10.95 20.88 9.25
N ALA A 149 -10.59 19.74 8.66
CA ALA A 149 -9.77 18.71 9.31
C ALA A 149 -8.38 19.22 9.71
N ASP A 150 -7.86 18.71 10.83
CA ASP A 150 -6.55 19.09 11.39
C ASP A 150 -5.39 18.40 10.67
N ALA A 151 -5.62 17.19 10.16
CA ALA A 151 -4.63 16.41 9.41
C ALA A 151 -5.15 16.02 8.03
N VAL A 152 -4.22 15.84 7.09
CA VAL A 152 -4.45 15.29 5.75
C VAL A 152 -3.71 13.97 5.65
N PHE A 153 -4.42 12.87 5.43
CA PHE A 153 -3.83 11.55 5.28
C PHE A 153 -4.07 11.02 3.85
N ILE A 154 -3.00 10.86 3.10
CA ILE A 154 -3.03 10.38 1.72
C ILE A 154 -2.14 9.15 1.53
N THR A 155 -2.38 8.39 0.46
CA THR A 155 -1.56 7.23 0.06
C THR A 155 -0.97 7.49 -1.32
N LEU A 156 0.35 7.33 -1.49
CA LEU A 156 1.09 7.64 -2.72
C LEU A 156 2.20 6.61 -3.02
N PRO A 157 2.10 5.86 -4.12
CA PRO A 157 0.94 5.70 -5.00
C PRO A 157 -0.28 5.09 -4.29
N ASN A 158 -1.49 5.52 -4.67
CA ASN A 158 -2.69 5.06 -3.99
C ASN A 158 -3.11 3.63 -4.37
N ASN A 159 -3.49 2.85 -3.41
CA ASN A 159 -4.17 1.56 -3.58
C ASN A 159 -5.68 1.77 -3.28
N PRO A 160 -6.58 1.57 -4.28
CA PRO A 160 -6.43 0.67 -5.43
C PRO A 160 -6.15 1.36 -6.78
N THR A 161 -6.24 2.67 -6.87
CA THR A 161 -6.36 3.43 -8.12
C THR A 161 -5.05 3.62 -8.87
N GLY A 162 -3.91 3.56 -8.16
CA GLY A 162 -2.61 3.95 -8.70
C GLY A 162 -2.45 5.46 -8.87
N PHE A 163 -3.27 6.26 -8.17
CA PHE A 163 -3.13 7.71 -8.16
C PHE A 163 -1.76 8.14 -7.61
N GLU A 164 -1.16 9.09 -8.25
CA GLU A 164 0.10 9.72 -7.85
C GLU A 164 0.03 11.22 -8.06
N LEU A 165 0.75 11.96 -7.24
CA LEU A 165 0.98 13.38 -7.45
C LEU A 165 2.19 13.62 -8.36
N SER A 166 2.15 14.68 -9.15
CA SER A 166 3.34 15.26 -9.78
C SER A 166 4.18 16.00 -8.74
N GLN A 167 5.42 16.34 -9.09
CA GLN A 167 6.27 17.14 -8.21
C GLN A 167 5.60 18.49 -7.88
N GLU A 168 5.01 19.16 -8.85
CA GLU A 168 4.32 20.43 -8.67
C GLU A 168 3.08 20.32 -7.76
N GLU A 169 2.30 19.22 -7.91
CA GLU A 169 1.17 18.93 -7.01
C GLU A 169 1.64 18.68 -5.57
N TRP A 170 2.78 17.97 -5.41
CA TRP A 170 3.38 17.74 -4.10
C TRP A 170 3.88 19.04 -3.45
N GLU A 171 4.58 19.88 -4.20
CA GLU A 171 5.06 21.18 -3.74
C GLU A 171 3.89 22.06 -3.29
N LYS A 172 2.80 22.08 -4.05
CA LYS A 172 1.58 22.81 -3.69
C LYS A 172 0.92 22.22 -2.45
N LEU A 173 0.81 20.90 -2.34
CA LEU A 173 0.26 20.21 -1.16
C LEU A 173 1.01 20.59 0.12
N VAL A 174 2.34 20.49 0.09
CA VAL A 174 3.19 20.85 1.23
C VAL A 174 3.04 22.32 1.61
N ALA A 175 3.02 23.22 0.61
CA ALA A 175 2.81 24.65 0.85
C ALA A 175 1.45 24.94 1.50
N LEU A 176 0.38 24.29 1.05
CA LEU A 176 -0.96 24.46 1.62
C LEU A 176 -1.07 23.85 3.02
N CYS A 177 -0.44 22.71 3.29
CA CYS A 177 -0.34 22.18 4.66
C CYS A 177 0.31 23.20 5.60
N GLY A 178 1.40 23.84 5.17
CA GLY A 178 2.05 24.89 5.94
C GLY A 178 1.16 26.14 6.13
N LEU A 179 0.50 26.59 5.07
CA LEU A 179 -0.36 27.77 5.09
C LEU A 179 -1.55 27.59 6.04
N TYR A 180 -2.16 26.41 6.05
CA TYR A 180 -3.35 26.11 6.85
C TYR A 180 -3.05 25.36 8.16
N GLY A 181 -1.77 25.18 8.51
CA GLY A 181 -1.34 24.48 9.74
C GLY A 181 -1.81 23.04 9.84
N LYS A 182 -1.83 22.30 8.71
CA LYS A 182 -2.28 20.90 8.66
C LYS A 182 -1.11 19.95 8.88
N LEU A 183 -1.31 18.90 9.70
CA LEU A 183 -0.42 17.75 9.75
C LEU A 183 -0.54 16.95 8.46
N LEU A 184 0.56 16.73 7.74
CA LEU A 184 0.60 15.91 6.53
C LEU A 184 1.01 14.47 6.88
N ILE A 185 0.15 13.50 6.58
CA ILE A 185 0.40 12.07 6.75
C ILE A 185 0.37 11.39 5.39
N VAL A 186 1.43 10.64 5.06
CA VAL A 186 1.53 9.98 3.75
C VAL A 186 1.93 8.51 3.92
N ASP A 187 1.10 7.62 3.40
CA ASP A 187 1.44 6.21 3.25
C ASP A 187 2.09 5.98 1.89
N CYS A 188 3.39 5.64 1.90
CA CYS A 188 4.19 5.35 0.72
C CYS A 188 4.45 3.85 0.52
N THR A 189 3.59 2.97 1.05
CA THR A 189 3.74 1.51 0.98
C THR A 189 3.96 0.98 -0.45
N PHE A 190 3.48 1.67 -1.46
CA PHE A 190 3.67 1.32 -2.87
C PHE A 190 4.76 2.14 -3.58
N ARG A 191 5.67 2.80 -2.87
CA ARG A 191 6.72 3.67 -3.43
C ARG A 191 7.50 3.03 -4.58
N PHE A 192 7.98 1.81 -4.41
CA PHE A 192 8.83 1.12 -5.40
C PHE A 192 8.11 0.71 -6.69
N PHE A 193 6.81 0.95 -6.80
CA PHE A 193 6.04 0.71 -8.01
C PHE A 193 5.89 1.95 -8.88
N SER A 194 6.13 3.16 -8.35
CA SER A 194 6.19 4.37 -9.17
C SER A 194 7.36 4.27 -10.15
N ARG A 195 7.11 4.58 -11.43
CA ARG A 195 8.11 4.58 -12.51
C ARG A 195 8.39 5.99 -13.03
N LYS A 196 7.78 6.97 -12.41
CA LYS A 196 8.06 8.38 -12.70
C LYS A 196 9.48 8.73 -12.25
N PRO A 197 10.10 9.75 -12.85
CA PRO A 197 11.38 10.25 -12.36
C PRO A 197 11.30 10.51 -10.84
N SER A 198 12.27 9.95 -10.13
CA SER A 198 12.36 10.13 -8.69
C SER A 198 12.82 11.55 -8.37
N TRP A 199 12.19 12.18 -7.40
CA TRP A 199 12.59 13.44 -6.77
C TRP A 199 12.49 13.29 -5.25
N ASP A 200 13.28 14.04 -4.51
CA ASP A 200 13.37 13.91 -3.06
C ASP A 200 12.18 14.61 -2.38
N GLN A 201 11.19 13.83 -1.98
CA GLN A 201 10.01 14.32 -1.28
C GLN A 201 10.35 14.86 0.12
N TYR A 202 11.31 14.20 0.77
CA TYR A 202 11.73 14.57 2.12
C TYR A 202 12.52 15.88 2.15
N GLU A 203 13.28 16.21 1.11
CA GLU A 203 13.97 17.50 1.02
C GLU A 203 12.99 18.67 1.17
N LEU A 204 11.86 18.59 0.47
CA LEU A 204 10.85 19.63 0.55
C LEU A 204 10.18 19.68 1.93
N LEU A 205 9.85 18.52 2.52
CA LEU A 205 9.26 18.44 3.87
C LEU A 205 10.17 19.09 4.91
N GLU A 206 11.45 18.75 4.91
CA GLU A 206 12.45 19.30 5.84
C GLU A 206 12.62 20.82 5.67
N ARG A 207 12.61 21.31 4.44
CA ARG A 207 12.75 22.73 4.13
C ARG A 207 11.51 23.55 4.47
N SER A 208 10.34 22.94 4.44
CA SER A 208 9.06 23.63 4.60
C SER A 208 8.64 23.79 6.06
N ASN A 209 9.33 23.13 6.97
CA ASN A 209 9.08 23.18 8.42
C ASN A 209 7.59 22.92 8.78
N ILE A 210 6.97 21.98 8.07
CA ILE A 210 5.62 21.49 8.38
C ILE A 210 5.69 20.24 9.26
N SER A 211 4.64 20.01 10.04
CA SER A 211 4.47 18.73 10.74
C SER A 211 4.10 17.64 9.74
N TYR A 212 4.82 16.52 9.75
CA TYR A 212 4.55 15.41 8.85
C TYR A 212 4.85 14.04 9.47
N LEU A 213 4.16 13.01 8.96
CA LEU A 213 4.38 11.59 9.22
C LEU A 213 4.40 10.84 7.88
N MET A 214 5.49 10.12 7.60
CA MET A 214 5.67 9.35 6.36
C MET A 214 5.82 7.87 6.69
N VAL A 215 4.96 7.03 6.13
CA VAL A 215 4.98 5.58 6.31
C VAL A 215 5.55 4.91 5.07
N GLU A 216 6.60 4.12 5.24
CA GLU A 216 7.19 3.26 4.21
C GLU A 216 7.02 1.79 4.61
N ASP A 217 7.01 0.85 3.66
CA ASP A 217 6.85 -0.58 3.96
C ASP A 217 7.57 -1.46 2.94
N THR A 218 8.08 -2.59 3.40
CA THR A 218 8.79 -3.57 2.55
C THR A 218 7.90 -4.69 2.04
N GLY A 219 6.76 -4.93 2.67
CA GLY A 219 5.94 -6.13 2.46
C GLY A 219 5.22 -6.22 1.11
N LYS A 220 5.15 -5.12 0.36
CA LYS A 220 4.57 -5.12 -0.98
C LYS A 220 5.60 -5.37 -2.07
N THR A 221 6.89 -5.19 -1.76
CA THR A 221 8.00 -5.19 -2.72
C THR A 221 8.75 -6.52 -2.75
N TRP A 222 9.13 -7.05 -1.58
CA TRP A 222 9.97 -8.24 -1.48
C TRP A 222 9.20 -9.46 -0.98
N PRO A 223 9.37 -10.63 -1.63
CA PRO A 223 8.66 -11.87 -1.28
C PRO A 223 9.34 -12.60 -0.11
N THR A 224 9.34 -11.97 1.06
CA THR A 224 10.01 -12.44 2.29
C THR A 224 9.10 -13.22 3.22
N GLN A 225 7.99 -13.76 2.74
CA GLN A 225 7.00 -14.51 3.54
C GLN A 225 6.49 -13.71 4.75
N ASP A 226 6.15 -12.44 4.49
CA ASP A 226 5.70 -11.48 5.52
C ASP A 226 6.72 -11.13 6.61
N LEU A 227 7.98 -11.54 6.48
CA LEU A 227 9.08 -10.96 7.24
C LEU A 227 9.35 -9.55 6.69
N LYS A 228 8.62 -8.59 7.19
CA LYS A 228 8.58 -7.21 6.68
C LYS A 228 8.89 -6.19 7.77
N CYS A 229 9.23 -4.99 7.32
CA CYS A 229 9.47 -3.84 8.16
C CYS A 229 8.84 -2.59 7.53
N SER A 230 8.23 -1.77 8.36
CA SER A 230 7.77 -0.42 8.02
C SER A 230 8.69 0.59 8.67
N ILE A 231 8.96 1.70 7.98
CA ILE A 231 9.64 2.87 8.53
C ILE A 231 8.60 3.98 8.69
N LEU A 232 8.51 4.55 9.88
CA LEU A 232 7.74 5.76 10.15
C LEU A 232 8.71 6.92 10.36
N ALA A 233 8.84 7.78 9.36
CA ALA A 233 9.64 9.00 9.44
C ALA A 233 8.76 10.19 9.79
N MET A 234 9.29 11.16 10.53
CA MET A 234 8.52 12.27 11.06
C MET A 234 9.30 13.57 11.16
N SER A 235 8.56 14.68 11.26
CA SER A 235 9.11 15.99 11.59
C SER A 235 9.60 16.06 13.05
N GLU A 236 10.46 17.03 13.34
CA GLU A 236 11.12 17.17 14.66
C GLU A 236 10.14 17.34 15.80
N ASP A 237 9.09 18.13 15.60
CA ASP A 237 8.07 18.46 16.59
C ASP A 237 7.22 17.28 17.04
N LEU A 238 7.20 16.19 16.27
CA LEU A 238 6.44 14.96 16.57
C LEU A 238 7.32 13.84 17.15
N ALA A 239 8.66 13.99 17.12
CA ALA A 239 9.57 12.89 17.37
C ALA A 239 9.45 12.32 18.78
N GLU A 240 9.34 13.15 19.81
CA GLU A 240 9.25 12.72 21.21
C GLU A 240 7.94 11.97 21.48
N ASP A 241 6.81 12.55 21.12
CA ASP A 241 5.48 11.93 21.30
C ASP A 241 5.37 10.58 20.59
N MET A 242 5.86 10.51 19.36
CA MET A 242 5.80 9.26 18.56
C MET A 242 6.75 8.20 19.10
N LEU A 243 7.92 8.59 19.62
CA LEU A 243 8.86 7.67 20.25
C LEU A 243 8.28 7.05 21.54
N GLU A 244 7.63 7.85 22.38
CA GLU A 244 6.96 7.36 23.58
C GLU A 244 5.88 6.33 23.23
N LEU A 245 4.99 6.65 22.30
CA LEU A 245 3.94 5.73 21.84
C LEU A 245 4.51 4.44 21.24
N HIS A 246 5.59 4.55 20.49
CA HIS A 246 6.24 3.39 19.90
C HIS A 246 6.85 2.49 20.98
N ASN A 247 7.57 3.05 21.95
CA ASN A 247 8.22 2.29 23.01
C ASN A 247 7.22 1.55 23.91
N ASP A 248 6.02 2.10 24.11
CA ASP A 248 4.96 1.47 24.89
C ASP A 248 4.39 0.22 24.20
N ILE A 249 4.46 0.15 22.86
CA ILE A 249 3.86 -0.95 22.06
C ILE A 249 4.92 -1.89 21.52
N LEU A 250 6.06 -1.35 21.07
CA LEU A 250 7.09 -2.09 20.36
C LEU A 250 8.48 -1.52 20.70
N LEU A 251 9.28 -2.28 21.42
CA LEU A 251 10.64 -1.85 21.74
C LEU A 251 11.52 -1.75 20.49
N ASN A 252 11.47 -2.79 19.62
CA ASN A 252 12.25 -2.87 18.37
C ASN A 252 11.70 -3.94 17.43
N VAL A 253 12.05 -3.84 16.16
CA VAL A 253 11.85 -4.90 15.16
C VAL A 253 13.00 -5.91 15.31
N SER A 254 12.71 -7.19 15.05
CA SER A 254 13.69 -8.27 15.11
C SER A 254 14.95 -7.95 14.30
N PRO A 255 16.16 -8.04 14.89
CA PRO A 255 17.43 -7.86 14.18
C PRO A 255 17.57 -8.79 12.96
N PHE A 256 17.06 -10.03 13.07
CA PHE A 256 17.08 -10.99 11.97
C PHE A 256 16.24 -10.53 10.76
N ILE A 257 15.08 -9.93 11.00
CA ILE A 257 14.26 -9.38 9.91
C ILE A 257 14.99 -8.23 9.22
N LEU A 258 15.61 -7.33 9.97
CA LEU A 258 16.39 -6.23 9.40
C LEU A 258 17.58 -6.76 8.59
N GLN A 259 18.32 -7.73 9.14
CA GLN A 259 19.46 -8.35 8.45
C GLN A 259 19.04 -9.02 7.13
N LEU A 260 17.92 -9.75 7.14
CA LEU A 260 17.37 -10.36 5.93
C LEU A 260 16.99 -9.29 4.89
N LEU A 261 16.25 -8.27 5.30
CA LEU A 261 15.81 -7.19 4.41
C LEU A 261 16.99 -6.38 3.86
N ILE A 262 18.05 -6.16 4.64
CA ILE A 262 19.29 -5.54 4.20
C ILE A 262 19.87 -6.30 3.00
N GLU A 263 19.89 -7.63 3.05
CA GLU A 263 20.40 -8.44 1.93
C GLU A 263 19.51 -8.34 0.69
N TYR A 264 18.18 -8.29 0.85
CA TYR A 264 17.26 -8.05 -0.26
C TYR A 264 17.41 -6.63 -0.86
N LEU A 265 17.65 -5.63 -0.03
CA LEU A 265 17.95 -4.27 -0.50
C LEU A 265 19.25 -4.20 -1.28
N LYS A 266 20.32 -4.84 -0.78
CA LYS A 266 21.61 -4.96 -1.48
C LYS A 266 21.48 -5.69 -2.82
N ASP A 267 20.70 -6.76 -2.86
CA ASP A 267 20.39 -7.50 -4.09
C ASP A 267 19.67 -6.60 -5.10
N THR A 268 18.63 -5.90 -4.65
CA THR A 268 17.86 -4.99 -5.49
C THR A 268 18.70 -3.81 -6.00
N ALA A 269 19.60 -3.28 -5.17
CA ALA A 269 20.51 -2.22 -5.59
C ALA A 269 21.49 -2.69 -6.70
N ARG A 270 21.89 -3.96 -6.69
CA ARG A 270 22.77 -4.55 -7.74
C ARG A 270 22.02 -4.85 -9.03
N HIS A 271 20.82 -5.38 -8.97
CA HIS A 271 20.10 -5.93 -10.12
C HIS A 271 19.02 -5.00 -10.67
N GLY A 272 18.62 -3.98 -9.89
CA GLY A 272 17.60 -3.01 -10.23
C GLY A 272 16.17 -3.50 -9.99
N LEU A 273 15.27 -2.57 -9.67
CA LEU A 273 13.85 -2.84 -9.43
C LEU A 273 13.16 -3.50 -10.63
N ARG A 274 13.61 -3.23 -11.85
CA ARG A 274 13.04 -3.82 -13.07
C ARG A 274 13.10 -5.34 -13.00
N SER A 275 14.29 -5.91 -12.80
CA SER A 275 14.49 -7.37 -12.82
C SER A 275 13.97 -8.07 -11.56
N VAL A 276 14.02 -7.38 -10.42
CA VAL A 276 13.60 -7.95 -9.13
C VAL A 276 12.07 -7.92 -8.95
N LEU A 277 11.40 -6.92 -9.52
CA LEU A 277 10.00 -6.63 -9.22
C LEU A 277 9.14 -6.41 -10.48
N TRP A 278 9.49 -5.42 -11.31
CA TRP A 278 8.57 -4.88 -12.31
C TRP A 278 8.28 -5.85 -13.46
N GLU A 279 9.25 -6.65 -13.91
CA GLU A 279 9.05 -7.59 -15.02
C GLU A 279 7.95 -8.62 -14.74
N THR A 280 7.91 -9.15 -13.52
CA THR A 280 6.84 -10.08 -13.11
C THR A 280 5.48 -9.38 -13.05
N ILE A 281 5.42 -8.18 -12.49
CA ILE A 281 4.19 -7.37 -12.42
C ILE A 281 3.68 -7.05 -13.83
N ASP A 282 4.56 -6.62 -14.74
CA ASP A 282 4.18 -6.27 -16.11
C ASP A 282 3.67 -7.47 -16.89
N ARG A 283 4.34 -8.61 -16.76
CA ARG A 283 3.90 -9.87 -17.38
C ARG A 283 2.52 -10.25 -16.90
N ASN A 284 2.27 -10.24 -15.60
CA ASN A 284 0.98 -10.58 -15.03
C ASN A 284 -0.10 -9.55 -15.41
N ARG A 285 0.24 -8.27 -15.42
CA ARG A 285 -0.65 -7.20 -15.89
C ARG A 285 -1.07 -7.41 -17.34
N GLN A 286 -0.14 -7.76 -18.22
CA GLN A 286 -0.44 -8.06 -19.61
C GLN A 286 -1.36 -9.28 -19.72
N THR A 287 -1.05 -10.37 -19.00
CA THR A 287 -1.88 -11.60 -18.98
C THR A 287 -3.31 -11.28 -18.54
N LEU A 288 -3.49 -10.48 -17.49
CA LEU A 288 -4.81 -10.07 -17.02
C LEU A 288 -5.54 -9.23 -18.07
N ARG A 289 -4.88 -8.21 -18.62
CA ARG A 289 -5.47 -7.32 -19.62
C ARG A 289 -5.90 -8.04 -20.90
N GLU A 290 -5.15 -9.06 -21.33
CA GLU A 290 -5.53 -9.94 -22.44
C GLU A 290 -6.76 -10.79 -22.07
N ALA A 291 -6.79 -11.36 -20.88
CA ALA A 291 -7.90 -12.20 -20.42
C ALA A 291 -9.22 -11.43 -20.33
N ILE A 292 -9.18 -10.16 -19.88
CA ILE A 292 -10.39 -9.35 -19.69
C ILE A 292 -10.85 -8.58 -20.93
N ARG A 293 -10.11 -8.57 -22.03
CA ARG A 293 -10.36 -7.73 -23.24
C ARG A 293 -11.80 -7.77 -23.76
N SER A 294 -12.51 -8.87 -23.58
CA SER A 294 -13.91 -9.04 -24.00
C SER A 294 -14.81 -9.56 -22.89
N SER A 295 -14.40 -9.43 -21.65
CA SER A 295 -15.09 -10.00 -20.48
C SER A 295 -16.19 -9.10 -19.90
N GLY A 296 -16.19 -7.80 -20.20
CA GLY A 296 -17.04 -6.80 -19.54
C GLY A 296 -16.37 -6.16 -18.30
N LEU A 297 -15.09 -6.42 -18.08
CA LEU A 297 -14.26 -5.64 -17.15
C LEU A 297 -13.51 -4.55 -17.91
N LEU A 298 -13.42 -3.37 -17.32
CA LEU A 298 -12.79 -2.20 -17.88
C LEU A 298 -11.66 -1.74 -16.94
N LEU A 299 -10.52 -1.34 -17.51
CA LEU A 299 -9.45 -0.72 -16.76
C LEU A 299 -9.91 0.64 -16.23
N ASN A 300 -9.71 0.89 -14.95
CA ASN A 300 -9.99 2.20 -14.37
C ASN A 300 -8.85 3.20 -14.60
N ASN A 301 -7.61 2.74 -14.38
CA ASN A 301 -6.40 3.53 -14.63
C ASN A 301 -5.40 2.71 -15.47
N PRO A 302 -5.43 2.85 -16.82
CA PRO A 302 -4.54 2.09 -17.71
C PRO A 302 -3.05 2.36 -17.49
N ASP A 303 -2.70 3.53 -16.95
CA ASP A 303 -1.33 4.00 -16.75
C ASP A 303 -0.77 3.63 -15.37
N SER A 304 -1.60 3.04 -14.50
CA SER A 304 -1.16 2.59 -13.18
C SER A 304 -0.04 1.57 -13.27
N THR A 305 0.98 1.74 -12.45
CA THR A 305 2.16 0.84 -12.37
C THR A 305 2.24 0.06 -11.06
N ILE A 306 1.35 0.31 -10.09
CA ILE A 306 1.35 -0.41 -8.81
C ILE A 306 1.06 -1.90 -8.99
N SER A 307 1.34 -2.70 -7.98
CA SER A 307 1.20 -4.18 -8.04
C SER A 307 -0.23 -4.69 -7.95
N VAL A 308 -1.20 -3.83 -8.23
CA VAL A 308 -2.62 -4.22 -8.32
C VAL A 308 -3.26 -3.63 -9.57
N GLU A 309 -4.34 -4.23 -10.03
CA GLU A 309 -5.18 -3.70 -11.10
C GLU A 309 -6.57 -3.39 -10.56
N TRP A 310 -7.03 -2.17 -10.80
CA TRP A 310 -8.36 -1.69 -10.41
C TRP A 310 -9.29 -1.76 -11.61
N LEU A 311 -10.30 -2.63 -11.53
CA LEU A 311 -11.17 -2.97 -12.66
C LEU A 311 -12.61 -2.57 -12.37
N ARG A 312 -13.26 -1.94 -13.33
CA ARG A 312 -14.68 -1.59 -13.29
C ARG A 312 -15.51 -2.64 -14.03
N ILE A 313 -16.60 -3.08 -13.41
CA ILE A 313 -17.59 -3.99 -14.00
C ILE A 313 -18.50 -3.15 -14.91
N ALA A 314 -18.55 -3.49 -16.21
CA ALA A 314 -19.33 -2.73 -17.20
C ALA A 314 -20.84 -2.99 -17.08
N ASP A 315 -21.25 -4.25 -16.80
CA ASP A 315 -22.66 -4.61 -16.67
C ASP A 315 -23.27 -4.06 -15.37
N PRO A 316 -24.28 -3.16 -15.42
CA PRO A 316 -24.88 -2.57 -14.23
C PRO A 316 -25.62 -3.55 -13.32
N ARG A 317 -25.92 -4.74 -13.81
CA ARG A 317 -26.66 -5.77 -13.05
C ARG A 317 -25.72 -6.60 -12.17
N ILE A 318 -24.41 -6.56 -12.40
CA ILE A 318 -23.43 -7.33 -11.66
C ILE A 318 -22.78 -6.44 -10.61
N ARG A 319 -22.93 -6.81 -9.35
CA ARG A 319 -22.23 -6.18 -8.22
C ARG A 319 -20.91 -6.88 -7.94
N SER A 320 -19.96 -6.13 -7.40
CA SER A 320 -18.63 -6.65 -7.03
C SER A 320 -18.72 -7.81 -6.05
N LEU A 321 -19.57 -7.72 -5.02
CA LEU A 321 -19.76 -8.78 -4.02
C LEU A 321 -20.28 -10.08 -4.64
N ASP A 322 -21.26 -10.00 -5.55
CA ASP A 322 -21.82 -11.19 -6.22
C ASP A 322 -20.75 -11.87 -7.10
N LEU A 323 -19.93 -11.08 -7.78
CA LEU A 323 -18.82 -11.60 -8.57
C LEU A 323 -17.75 -12.24 -7.69
N VAL A 324 -17.37 -11.60 -6.59
CA VAL A 324 -16.38 -12.12 -5.63
C VAL A 324 -16.85 -13.44 -5.01
N ASP A 325 -18.09 -13.53 -4.55
CA ASP A 325 -18.69 -14.76 -4.01
C ASP A 325 -18.65 -15.92 -5.01
N ARG A 326 -18.95 -15.62 -6.25
CA ARG A 326 -18.90 -16.61 -7.33
C ARG A 326 -17.48 -17.09 -7.59
N LEU A 327 -16.51 -16.17 -7.64
CA LEU A 327 -15.10 -16.49 -7.86
C LEU A 327 -14.52 -17.29 -6.68
N GLN A 328 -14.88 -16.97 -5.45
CA GLN A 328 -14.49 -17.73 -4.26
C GLN A 328 -14.97 -19.18 -4.31
N ARG A 329 -16.18 -19.44 -4.81
CA ARG A 329 -16.69 -20.82 -5.04
C ARG A 329 -15.90 -21.58 -6.10
N LEU A 330 -15.23 -20.89 -6.99
CA LEU A 330 -14.32 -21.45 -8.01
C LEU A 330 -12.87 -21.53 -7.53
N GLY A 331 -12.60 -21.24 -6.26
CA GLY A 331 -11.26 -21.26 -5.66
C GLY A 331 -10.40 -20.05 -5.97
N LEU A 332 -10.99 -18.93 -6.46
CA LEU A 332 -10.28 -17.70 -6.76
C LEU A 332 -10.59 -16.61 -5.72
N GLY A 333 -9.58 -16.23 -4.93
CA GLY A 333 -9.65 -15.12 -4.01
C GLY A 333 -9.34 -13.79 -4.71
N ILE A 334 -10.27 -12.82 -4.62
CA ILE A 334 -10.18 -11.47 -5.19
C ILE A 334 -10.86 -10.48 -4.26
N LEU A 335 -10.56 -9.18 -4.35
CA LEU A 335 -11.21 -8.18 -3.50
C LEU A 335 -12.37 -7.47 -4.21
N PRO A 336 -13.50 -7.28 -3.49
CA PRO A 336 -14.58 -6.39 -3.94
C PRO A 336 -14.17 -4.94 -3.81
N GLY A 337 -14.80 -4.07 -4.57
CA GLY A 337 -14.50 -2.64 -4.57
C GLY A 337 -15.15 -1.83 -3.45
N ASP A 338 -16.22 -2.35 -2.87
CA ASP A 338 -17.09 -1.64 -1.93
C ASP A 338 -16.33 -0.97 -0.79
N HIS A 339 -15.50 -1.71 -0.09
CA HIS A 339 -14.82 -1.24 1.11
C HIS A 339 -13.67 -0.27 0.85
N PHE A 340 -13.13 -0.20 -0.38
CA PHE A 340 -12.16 0.84 -0.72
C PHE A 340 -12.79 2.23 -0.64
N TYR A 341 -14.09 2.30 -0.90
CA TYR A 341 -14.89 3.50 -0.68
C TYR A 341 -15.42 3.52 0.76
N TRP A 342 -14.51 3.71 1.71
CA TRP A 342 -14.73 3.58 3.15
C TRP A 342 -15.80 4.50 3.72
N HIS A 343 -16.09 5.63 3.06
CA HIS A 343 -17.14 6.59 3.46
C HIS A 343 -18.49 6.26 2.79
N ASP A 344 -18.48 5.87 1.51
CA ASP A 344 -19.68 5.50 0.75
C ASP A 344 -19.44 4.24 -0.08
N HIS A 345 -19.71 3.10 0.52
CA HIS A 345 -19.53 1.77 -0.08
C HIS A 345 -20.26 1.60 -1.44
N GLY A 346 -21.36 2.35 -1.67
CA GLY A 346 -22.13 2.28 -2.91
C GLY A 346 -21.30 2.66 -4.14
N GLN A 347 -20.35 3.57 -4.00
CA GLN A 347 -19.45 3.96 -5.10
C GLN A 347 -18.55 2.81 -5.56
N GLY A 348 -18.21 1.88 -4.67
CA GLY A 348 -17.34 0.74 -4.93
C GLY A 348 -18.03 -0.50 -5.51
N GLU A 349 -19.37 -0.58 -5.49
CA GLU A 349 -20.15 -1.77 -5.89
C GLU A 349 -19.90 -2.28 -7.32
N ARG A 350 -19.23 -1.47 -8.13
CA ARG A 350 -18.93 -1.77 -9.54
C ARG A 350 -17.43 -1.99 -9.78
N TYR A 351 -16.64 -2.21 -8.74
CA TYR A 351 -15.20 -2.37 -8.87
C TYR A 351 -14.72 -3.66 -8.22
N ILE A 352 -13.61 -4.18 -8.74
CA ILE A 352 -12.84 -5.27 -8.13
C ILE A 352 -11.34 -4.95 -8.21
N ARG A 353 -10.58 -5.48 -7.28
CA ARG A 353 -9.11 -5.36 -7.27
C ARG A 353 -8.44 -6.72 -7.44
N VAL A 354 -7.48 -6.80 -8.37
CA VAL A 354 -6.65 -7.98 -8.65
C VAL A 354 -5.21 -7.68 -8.30
N ALA A 355 -4.59 -8.46 -7.42
CA ALA A 355 -3.17 -8.34 -7.08
C ALA A 355 -2.31 -9.07 -8.13
N LEU A 356 -1.21 -8.41 -8.56
CA LEU A 356 -0.35 -8.83 -9.68
C LEU A 356 0.97 -9.46 -9.24
N ALA A 357 1.43 -9.22 -8.00
CA ALA A 357 2.70 -9.74 -7.49
C ALA A 357 2.58 -11.24 -7.16
N ARG A 358 2.48 -12.09 -8.17
CA ARG A 358 2.18 -13.52 -8.09
C ARG A 358 3.08 -14.34 -9.00
N CYS A 359 3.18 -15.65 -8.72
CA CYS A 359 3.77 -16.61 -9.67
C CYS A 359 3.01 -16.56 -11.00
N PRO A 360 3.68 -16.36 -12.16
CA PRO A 360 3.03 -16.18 -13.44
C PRO A 360 2.12 -17.34 -13.86
N ASP A 361 2.51 -18.57 -13.59
CA ASP A 361 1.72 -19.75 -13.97
C ASP A 361 0.41 -19.82 -13.17
N MET A 362 0.47 -19.65 -11.84
CA MET A 362 -0.72 -19.54 -10.98
C MET A 362 -1.60 -18.37 -11.41
N PHE A 363 -1.00 -17.24 -11.75
CA PHE A 363 -1.73 -16.04 -12.16
C PHE A 363 -2.47 -16.22 -13.48
N ALA A 364 -1.88 -16.92 -14.44
CA ALA A 364 -2.52 -17.24 -15.71
C ALA A 364 -3.78 -18.10 -15.50
N GLU A 365 -3.73 -19.11 -14.62
CA GLU A 365 -4.90 -19.91 -14.25
C GLU A 365 -5.98 -19.08 -13.54
N ALA A 366 -5.58 -18.20 -12.64
CA ALA A 366 -6.51 -17.25 -12.01
C ALA A 366 -7.24 -16.37 -13.04
N CYS A 367 -6.53 -15.89 -14.05
CA CYS A 367 -7.11 -15.12 -15.16
C CYS A 367 -8.09 -15.94 -16.02
N ASN A 368 -7.81 -17.23 -16.26
CA ASN A 368 -8.70 -18.14 -16.98
C ASN A 368 -10.02 -18.35 -16.20
N ILE A 369 -9.95 -18.54 -14.89
CA ILE A 369 -11.14 -18.66 -14.01
C ILE A 369 -11.96 -17.35 -14.06
N LEU A 370 -11.30 -16.20 -13.90
CA LEU A 370 -11.96 -14.90 -13.96
C LEU A 370 -12.70 -14.72 -15.29
N LYS A 371 -12.04 -14.99 -16.41
CA LYS A 371 -12.62 -14.92 -17.76
C LYS A 371 -13.84 -15.83 -17.90
N SER A 372 -13.74 -17.08 -17.50
CA SER A 372 -14.81 -18.07 -17.60
C SER A 372 -16.04 -17.67 -16.77
N ALA A 373 -15.82 -17.18 -15.56
CA ALA A 373 -16.89 -16.71 -14.68
C ALA A 373 -17.69 -15.53 -15.28
N LEU A 374 -17.06 -14.68 -16.05
CA LEU A 374 -17.72 -13.53 -16.69
C LEU A 374 -18.47 -13.88 -17.98
N LEU A 375 -17.99 -14.90 -18.73
CA LEU A 375 -18.63 -15.33 -19.97
C LEU A 375 -19.95 -16.07 -19.72
N THR A 376 -20.03 -16.87 -18.65
CA THR A 376 -21.26 -17.60 -18.29
C THR A 376 -22.44 -16.69 -17.93
N ASN A 377 -22.21 -15.44 -17.52
CA ASN A 377 -23.29 -14.47 -17.31
C ASN A 377 -23.95 -13.95 -18.58
N ARG A 378 -23.35 -14.18 -19.76
CA ARG A 378 -23.94 -13.74 -21.05
C ARG A 378 -24.90 -14.78 -21.65
N THR A 379 -24.93 -15.98 -21.10
CA THR A 379 -25.71 -17.11 -21.67
C THR A 379 -26.96 -17.47 -20.88
N ASP A 380 -27.23 -16.89 -19.71
CA ASP A 380 -28.49 -17.02 -19.00
C ASP A 380 -29.43 -15.86 -19.42
N PRO A 381 -30.42 -16.10 -20.34
CA PRO A 381 -31.53 -15.18 -20.51
C PRO A 381 -32.43 -15.28 -19.29
N ALA A 382 -32.84 -14.13 -18.75
CA ALA A 382 -33.77 -13.97 -17.65
C ALA A 382 -35.11 -14.65 -17.91
#